data_2577173618d5b3479a349e09ccaa7848
#
_entry.id   2577173618d5b3479a349e09ccaa7848
#
_cell.length_a   1.000
_cell.length_b   1.000
_cell.length_c   1.000
_cell.angle_alpha   90.00
_cell.angle_beta   90.00
_cell.angle_gamma   90.00
#
_symmetry.space_group_name_H-M   'P 1'
#
loop_
_entity.id
_entity.type
_entity.pdbx_description
1 polymer ?
#
loop_
_entity_poly.entity_id
_entity_poly.type
_entity_poly.pdbx_seq_one_letter_code
_entity_poly.pdbx_strand_id
1 'polypeptide(L)'
;RADWEDIKRKKAILDAEGLEVYTFGVAGTSMDHAENRRLFEFAQFMGIQLIIVEPRDFAIFDSLERLVKEFDIKIAIHNHGLTSLYGNPMVVKNVIQHRDPRIGVCLDIGWITAAGFDAEKVYRGYDGRVFDFHLKDKKVEVADRRLVGISAHIGEGDANLEGLFAALQETGYQGVLAIETDSPLFAREPSGFVQ
;
A
#
# COMPACT_ATOMS: atom_id res chain seq x y z
N ARG A 1 16.18 -6.01 -14.00
CA ARG A 1 15.07 -5.30 -14.69
C ARG A 1 14.47 -6.26 -15.71
N ALA A 2 13.14 -6.42 -15.74
CA ALA A 2 12.47 -7.12 -16.83
C ALA A 2 12.64 -6.31 -18.13
N ASP A 3 12.87 -6.97 -19.24
CA ASP A 3 12.87 -6.30 -20.53
C ASP A 3 11.44 -6.11 -21.06
N TRP A 4 11.26 -5.26 -22.05
CA TRP A 4 9.96 -4.96 -22.60
C TRP A 4 9.30 -6.16 -23.30
N GLU A 5 10.06 -7.08 -23.86
CA GLU A 5 9.51 -8.28 -24.49
C GLU A 5 8.93 -9.25 -23.43
N ASP A 6 9.58 -9.34 -22.27
CA ASP A 6 9.06 -10.13 -21.15
C ASP A 6 7.78 -9.50 -20.58
N ILE A 7 7.73 -8.16 -20.43
CA ILE A 7 6.54 -7.43 -20.00
C ILE A 7 5.37 -7.66 -20.96
N LYS A 8 5.58 -7.52 -22.27
CA LYS A 8 4.54 -7.74 -23.28
C LYS A 8 4.00 -9.18 -23.23
N ARG A 9 4.90 -10.17 -23.10
CA ARG A 9 4.51 -11.57 -22.99
C ARG A 9 3.63 -11.82 -21.75
N LYS A 10 4.00 -11.26 -20.59
CA LYS A 10 3.23 -11.40 -19.36
C LYS A 10 1.88 -10.70 -19.46
N LYS A 11 1.84 -9.50 -20.04
CA LYS A 11 0.58 -8.81 -20.28
C LYS A 11 -0.35 -9.65 -21.18
N ALA A 12 0.16 -10.22 -22.25
CA ALA A 12 -0.63 -11.04 -23.15
C ALA A 12 -1.24 -12.29 -22.44
N ILE A 13 -0.53 -12.87 -21.47
CA ILE A 13 -1.05 -13.97 -20.65
C ILE A 13 -2.20 -13.48 -19.76
N LEU A 14 -2.02 -12.35 -19.07
CA LEU A 14 -3.07 -11.76 -18.21
C LEU A 14 -4.31 -11.41 -19.03
N ASP A 15 -4.12 -10.77 -20.18
CA ASP A 15 -5.22 -10.39 -21.06
C ASP A 15 -6.00 -11.65 -21.58
N ALA A 16 -5.29 -12.72 -21.89
CA ALA A 16 -5.91 -13.98 -22.35
C ALA A 16 -6.74 -14.67 -21.25
N GLU A 17 -6.35 -14.49 -19.99
CA GLU A 17 -7.06 -15.00 -18.81
C GLU A 17 -8.14 -14.02 -18.31
N GLY A 18 -8.31 -12.86 -18.94
CA GLY A 18 -9.26 -11.81 -18.52
C GLY A 18 -8.90 -11.15 -17.19
N LEU A 19 -7.61 -11.14 -16.84
CA LEU A 19 -7.11 -10.56 -15.59
C LEU A 19 -6.61 -9.12 -15.81
N GLU A 20 -7.12 -8.21 -14.99
CA GLU A 20 -6.66 -6.82 -14.93
C GLU A 20 -5.72 -6.60 -13.74
N VAL A 21 -4.64 -5.86 -13.96
CA VAL A 21 -3.73 -5.44 -12.88
C VAL A 21 -4.06 -4.00 -12.51
N TYR A 22 -4.85 -3.82 -11.45
CA TYR A 22 -5.28 -2.49 -11.02
C TYR A 22 -4.22 -1.76 -10.20
N THR A 23 -3.56 -2.46 -9.27
CA THR A 23 -2.49 -1.92 -8.42
C THR A 23 -1.17 -2.65 -8.64
N PHE A 24 -0.06 -1.97 -8.42
CA PHE A 24 1.27 -2.56 -8.50
C PHE A 24 2.19 -1.97 -7.43
N GLY A 25 2.85 -2.81 -6.66
CA GLY A 25 3.82 -2.38 -5.64
C GLY A 25 4.25 -3.53 -4.71
N VAL A 26 5.13 -3.25 -3.76
CA VAL A 26 5.75 -1.93 -3.50
C VAL A 26 6.87 -1.69 -4.52
N ALA A 27 6.73 -0.66 -5.34
CA ALA A 27 7.65 -0.35 -6.43
C ALA A 27 8.83 0.51 -5.95
N GLY A 28 10.03 0.20 -6.45
CA GLY A 28 11.21 1.02 -6.20
C GLY A 28 11.12 2.38 -6.92
N THR A 29 11.55 3.42 -6.22
CA THR A 29 11.66 4.78 -6.74
C THR A 29 13.10 5.29 -6.68
N SER A 30 13.42 6.35 -7.44
CA SER A 30 14.76 6.88 -7.60
C SER A 30 14.77 8.41 -7.51
N MET A 31 15.92 8.98 -7.19
CA MET A 31 16.18 10.41 -7.36
C MET A 31 16.26 10.80 -8.85
N ASP A 32 16.54 9.86 -9.73
CA ASP A 32 16.52 10.06 -11.18
C ASP A 32 15.08 10.06 -11.70
N HIS A 33 14.64 11.20 -12.22
CA HIS A 33 13.31 11.37 -12.81
C HIS A 33 13.06 10.41 -13.99
N ALA A 34 14.06 10.13 -14.81
CA ALA A 34 13.91 9.22 -15.94
C ALA A 34 13.65 7.77 -15.50
N GLU A 35 14.21 7.35 -14.37
CA GLU A 35 13.92 6.04 -13.80
C GLU A 35 12.47 5.95 -13.26
N ASN A 36 12.00 6.97 -12.55
CA ASN A 36 10.63 7.04 -12.11
C ASN A 36 9.67 7.08 -13.30
N ARG A 37 10.01 7.82 -14.37
CA ARG A 37 9.21 7.88 -15.59
C ARG A 37 9.00 6.48 -16.21
N ARG A 38 10.04 5.66 -16.28
CA ARG A 38 9.92 4.27 -16.78
C ARG A 38 8.95 3.43 -15.98
N LEU A 39 8.84 3.66 -14.67
CA LEU A 39 7.84 2.99 -13.84
C LEU A 39 6.42 3.40 -14.25
N PHE A 40 6.18 4.66 -14.53
CA PHE A 40 4.87 5.14 -15.01
C PHE A 40 4.56 4.67 -16.42
N GLU A 41 5.54 4.63 -17.33
CA GLU A 41 5.40 4.05 -18.68
C GLU A 41 5.03 2.56 -18.62
N PHE A 42 5.67 1.82 -17.72
CA PHE A 42 5.30 0.43 -17.44
C PHE A 42 3.86 0.33 -16.90
N ALA A 43 3.50 1.15 -15.92
CA ALA A 43 2.17 1.15 -15.35
C ALA A 43 1.10 1.47 -16.40
N GLN A 44 1.31 2.48 -17.24
CA GLN A 44 0.42 2.85 -18.34
C GLN A 44 0.26 1.69 -19.34
N PHE A 45 1.37 1.05 -19.74
CA PHE A 45 1.33 -0.08 -20.65
C PHE A 45 0.54 -1.27 -20.08
N MET A 46 0.69 -1.55 -18.78
CA MET A 46 -0.02 -2.65 -18.11
C MET A 46 -1.48 -2.31 -17.76
N GLY A 47 -1.92 -1.06 -17.89
CA GLY A 47 -3.25 -0.62 -17.46
C GLY A 47 -3.38 -0.36 -15.95
N ILE A 48 -2.25 -0.28 -15.24
CA ILE A 48 -2.19 -0.03 -13.79
C ILE A 48 -2.64 1.40 -13.50
N GLN A 49 -3.55 1.57 -12.54
CA GLN A 49 -4.11 2.85 -12.16
C GLN A 49 -3.54 3.39 -10.84
N LEU A 50 -2.92 2.52 -10.05
CA LEU A 50 -2.35 2.86 -8.75
C LEU A 50 -0.98 2.17 -8.56
N ILE A 51 0.06 2.97 -8.32
CA ILE A 51 1.40 2.46 -8.00
C ILE A 51 1.63 2.64 -6.49
N ILE A 52 1.94 1.55 -5.80
CA ILE A 52 2.29 1.59 -4.38
C ILE A 52 3.80 1.79 -4.27
N VAL A 53 4.22 2.78 -3.47
CA VAL A 53 5.62 3.20 -3.36
C VAL A 53 6.02 3.44 -1.91
N GLU A 54 7.31 3.31 -1.63
CA GLU A 54 7.92 3.69 -0.36
C GLU A 54 9.23 4.44 -0.64
N PRO A 55 9.18 5.71 -1.07
CA PRO A 55 10.37 6.50 -1.41
C PRO A 55 11.29 6.68 -0.19
N ARG A 56 12.57 6.45 -0.38
CA ARG A 56 13.57 6.56 0.70
C ARG A 56 13.98 8.00 1.01
N ASP A 57 13.58 8.94 0.17
CA ASP A 57 13.85 10.37 0.32
C ASP A 57 12.61 11.17 -0.12
N PHE A 58 12.24 12.18 0.66
CA PHE A 58 11.09 13.03 0.38
C PHE A 58 11.25 13.87 -0.90
N ALA A 59 12.47 14.17 -1.33
CA ALA A 59 12.72 14.89 -2.58
C ALA A 59 12.27 14.10 -3.83
N ILE A 60 12.16 12.77 -3.73
CA ILE A 60 11.64 11.93 -4.82
C ILE A 60 10.20 12.30 -5.19
N PHE A 61 9.40 12.77 -4.21
CA PHE A 61 8.01 13.15 -4.46
C PHE A 61 7.85 14.30 -5.46
N ASP A 62 8.85 15.16 -5.64
CA ASP A 62 8.79 16.22 -6.65
C ASP A 62 8.81 15.64 -8.08
N SER A 63 9.54 14.54 -8.27
CA SER A 63 9.50 13.76 -9.50
C SER A 63 8.18 13.03 -9.67
N LEU A 64 7.72 12.33 -8.64
CA LEU A 64 6.48 11.55 -8.67
C LEU A 64 5.26 12.44 -8.89
N GLU A 65 5.21 13.62 -8.28
CA GLU A 65 4.10 14.56 -8.45
C GLU A 65 3.96 15.09 -9.88
N ARG A 66 5.06 15.28 -10.59
CA ARG A 66 5.02 15.59 -12.02
C ARG A 66 4.45 14.42 -12.84
N LEU A 67 4.86 13.20 -12.51
CA LEU A 67 4.46 11.99 -13.23
C LEU A 67 2.99 11.62 -12.99
N VAL A 68 2.47 11.76 -11.76
CA VAL A 68 1.03 11.53 -11.52
C VAL A 68 0.16 12.51 -12.32
N LYS A 69 0.62 13.73 -12.53
CA LYS A 69 -0.06 14.73 -13.37
C LYS A 69 0.01 14.39 -14.85
N GLU A 70 1.17 13.94 -15.32
CA GLU A 70 1.41 13.64 -16.73
C GLU A 70 0.68 12.37 -17.19
N PHE A 71 0.74 11.29 -16.38
CA PHE A 71 0.19 9.99 -16.75
C PHE A 71 -1.24 9.75 -16.26
N ASP A 72 -1.75 10.62 -15.38
CA ASP A 72 -3.02 10.46 -14.66
C ASP A 72 -3.12 9.12 -13.89
N ILE A 73 -1.98 8.66 -13.37
CA ILE A 73 -1.86 7.44 -12.54
C ILE A 73 -1.63 7.87 -11.10
N LYS A 74 -2.37 7.29 -10.16
CA LYS A 74 -2.21 7.56 -8.73
C LYS A 74 -0.97 6.87 -8.17
N ILE A 75 -0.43 7.42 -7.08
CA ILE A 75 0.53 6.72 -6.23
C ILE A 75 0.01 6.65 -4.79
N ALA A 76 0.33 5.58 -4.10
CA ALA A 76 0.02 5.38 -2.69
C ALA A 76 1.28 5.08 -1.89
N ILE A 77 1.49 5.83 -0.80
CA ILE A 77 2.60 5.62 0.13
C ILE A 77 2.24 4.43 1.02
N HIS A 78 3.06 3.39 0.98
CA HIS A 78 2.94 2.26 1.88
C HIS A 78 3.66 2.54 3.21
N ASN A 79 3.09 2.09 4.31
CA ASN A 79 3.70 2.14 5.63
C ASN A 79 4.20 0.76 6.08
N HIS A 80 5.35 0.74 6.72
CA HIS A 80 5.83 -0.37 7.54
C HIS A 80 5.79 0.00 9.03
N GLY A 81 6.45 -0.76 9.90
CA GLY A 81 6.53 -0.48 11.33
C GLY A 81 7.31 0.81 11.67
N LEU A 82 7.32 1.19 12.95
CA LEU A 82 7.90 2.46 13.46
C LEU A 82 9.37 2.71 13.10
N THR A 83 10.10 1.68 12.69
CA THR A 83 11.51 1.81 12.25
C THR A 83 11.63 2.27 10.80
N SER A 84 10.55 2.26 10.01
CA SER A 84 10.53 2.78 8.65
C SER A 84 10.24 4.29 8.62
N LEU A 85 10.59 4.92 7.50
CA LEU A 85 10.35 6.36 7.30
C LEU A 85 8.86 6.73 7.39
N TYR A 86 7.97 5.83 6.99
CA TYR A 86 6.52 6.02 6.95
C TYR A 86 5.78 5.27 8.06
N GLY A 87 6.49 4.75 9.07
CA GLY A 87 5.88 4.02 10.19
C GLY A 87 5.04 4.90 11.13
N ASN A 88 5.27 6.21 11.13
CA ASN A 88 4.43 7.16 11.85
C ASN A 88 3.42 7.79 10.87
N PRO A 89 2.09 7.61 11.11
CA PRO A 89 1.05 8.16 10.24
C PRO A 89 1.13 9.67 10.02
N MET A 90 1.63 10.42 11.00
CA MET A 90 1.78 11.88 10.86
C MET A 90 2.84 12.27 9.83
N VAL A 91 3.89 11.46 9.64
CA VAL A 91 4.88 11.69 8.59
C VAL A 91 4.21 11.57 7.22
N VAL A 92 3.42 10.52 7.01
CA VAL A 92 2.68 10.32 5.77
C VAL A 92 1.70 11.45 5.52
N LYS A 93 0.92 11.86 6.54
CA LYS A 93 -0.02 12.98 6.45
C LYS A 93 0.69 14.27 6.02
N ASN A 94 1.84 14.58 6.62
CA ASN A 94 2.63 15.76 6.27
C ASN A 94 3.15 15.72 4.83
N VAL A 95 3.48 14.52 4.31
CA VAL A 95 3.90 14.39 2.91
C VAL A 95 2.75 14.67 1.95
N ILE A 96 1.56 14.11 2.19
CA ILE A 96 0.47 14.15 1.20
C ILE A 96 -0.37 15.43 1.27
N GLN A 97 -0.47 16.12 2.41
CA GLN A 97 -1.43 17.19 2.65
C GLN A 97 -1.31 18.39 1.68
N HIS A 98 -0.10 18.65 1.17
CA HIS A 98 0.19 19.78 0.27
C HIS A 98 0.54 19.33 -1.15
N ARG A 99 0.36 18.05 -1.49
CA ARG A 99 0.67 17.49 -2.81
C ARG A 99 -0.59 17.20 -3.61
N ASP A 100 -0.38 16.95 -4.88
CA ASP A 100 -1.46 16.56 -5.80
C ASP A 100 -2.39 15.50 -5.18
N PRO A 101 -3.72 15.63 -5.32
CA PRO A 101 -4.67 14.66 -4.76
C PRO A 101 -4.51 13.23 -5.26
N ARG A 102 -3.78 12.96 -6.32
CA ARG A 102 -3.42 11.62 -6.79
C ARG A 102 -2.28 10.96 -6.01
N ILE A 103 -1.68 11.67 -5.04
CA ILE A 103 -0.71 11.12 -4.10
C ILE A 103 -1.42 10.84 -2.78
N GLY A 104 -1.57 9.58 -2.43
CA GLY A 104 -2.30 9.12 -1.25
C GLY A 104 -1.57 8.02 -0.50
N VAL A 105 -2.33 7.14 0.10
CA VAL A 105 -1.84 6.13 1.05
C VAL A 105 -2.32 4.73 0.67
N CYS A 106 -1.42 3.76 0.73
CA CYS A 106 -1.72 2.35 0.90
C CYS A 106 -1.53 2.04 2.38
N LEU A 107 -2.62 1.84 3.10
CA LEU A 107 -2.60 1.67 4.56
C LEU A 107 -2.47 0.19 4.93
N ASP A 108 -1.26 -0.22 5.33
CA ASP A 108 -1.06 -1.53 5.95
C ASP A 108 -1.50 -1.49 7.41
N ILE A 109 -2.67 -2.07 7.70
CA ILE A 109 -3.28 -1.99 9.01
C ILE A 109 -2.55 -2.85 10.06
N GLY A 110 -1.90 -3.92 9.64
CA GLY A 110 -1.10 -4.74 10.55
C GLY A 110 0.13 -3.99 11.07
N TRP A 111 0.81 -3.23 10.22
CA TRP A 111 1.93 -2.41 10.65
C TRP A 111 1.49 -1.18 11.47
N ILE A 112 0.35 -0.59 11.16
CA ILE A 112 -0.25 0.49 11.97
C ILE A 112 -0.56 -0.02 13.37
N THR A 113 -1.19 -1.19 13.48
CA THR A 113 -1.51 -1.84 14.76
C THR A 113 -0.24 -2.19 15.54
N ALA A 114 0.75 -2.80 14.89
CA ALA A 114 2.04 -3.11 15.50
C ALA A 114 2.81 -1.87 15.99
N ALA A 115 2.56 -0.72 15.37
CA ALA A 115 3.10 0.57 15.79
C ALA A 115 2.31 1.22 16.96
N GLY A 116 1.24 0.59 17.43
CA GLY A 116 0.40 1.09 18.52
C GLY A 116 -0.63 2.13 18.10
N PHE A 117 -0.93 2.25 16.82
CA PHE A 117 -1.97 3.14 16.31
C PHE A 117 -3.26 2.36 16.01
N ASP A 118 -4.38 3.04 16.11
CA ASP A 118 -5.69 2.54 15.73
C ASP A 118 -5.94 2.78 14.23
N ALA A 119 -6.19 1.71 13.48
CA ALA A 119 -6.32 1.76 12.02
C ALA A 119 -7.51 2.63 11.55
N GLU A 120 -8.65 2.59 12.27
CA GLU A 120 -9.82 3.43 11.97
C GLU A 120 -9.48 4.91 12.09
N LYS A 121 -8.84 5.30 13.21
CA LYS A 121 -8.47 6.71 13.46
C LYS A 121 -7.45 7.21 12.44
N VAL A 122 -6.49 6.38 12.07
CA VAL A 122 -5.49 6.70 11.05
C VAL A 122 -6.17 6.88 9.70
N TYR A 123 -7.07 5.97 9.30
CA TYR A 123 -7.84 6.06 8.07
C TYR A 123 -8.61 7.38 7.99
N ARG A 124 -9.41 7.70 9.02
CA ARG A 124 -10.15 8.97 9.07
C ARG A 124 -9.24 10.18 9.02
N GLY A 125 -8.06 10.09 9.65
CA GLY A 125 -7.08 11.16 9.66
C GLY A 125 -6.46 11.50 8.31
N TYR A 126 -6.58 10.63 7.31
CA TYR A 126 -6.08 10.88 5.94
C TYR A 126 -7.09 11.55 5.00
N ASP A 127 -8.31 11.87 5.48
CA ASP A 127 -9.27 12.73 4.81
C ASP A 127 -9.56 12.30 3.35
N GLY A 128 -9.86 11.00 3.13
CA GLY A 128 -10.17 10.44 1.82
C GLY A 128 -8.96 10.17 0.91
N ARG A 129 -7.74 10.27 1.43
CA ARG A 129 -6.51 10.04 0.68
C ARG A 129 -6.00 8.58 0.79
N VAL A 130 -6.73 7.66 1.40
CA VAL A 130 -6.41 6.23 1.37
C VAL A 130 -6.98 5.63 0.08
N PHE A 131 -6.12 5.03 -0.74
CA PHE A 131 -6.49 4.45 -2.04
C PHE A 131 -6.45 2.94 -2.03
N ASP A 132 -5.65 2.35 -1.13
CA ASP A 132 -5.46 0.92 -0.99
C ASP A 132 -5.29 0.57 0.48
N PHE A 133 -5.71 -0.62 0.86
CA PHE A 133 -5.42 -1.23 2.15
C PHE A 133 -4.69 -2.54 1.94
N HIS A 134 -3.63 -2.75 2.69
CA HIS A 134 -3.14 -4.09 2.98
C HIS A 134 -3.82 -4.59 4.25
N LEU A 135 -4.83 -5.45 4.05
CA LEU A 135 -5.55 -6.09 5.14
C LEU A 135 -4.67 -7.19 5.72
N LYS A 136 -3.97 -6.83 6.76
CA LYS A 136 -3.04 -7.68 7.51
C LYS A 136 -3.37 -7.55 8.99
N ASP A 137 -3.37 -8.64 9.73
CA ASP A 137 -3.62 -8.59 11.17
C ASP A 137 -2.39 -9.02 11.97
N LYS A 138 -2.21 -8.39 13.12
CA LYS A 138 -1.09 -8.67 14.03
C LYS A 138 -1.56 -8.60 15.47
N LYS A 139 -1.09 -9.55 16.30
CA LYS A 139 -1.10 -9.44 17.75
C LYS A 139 0.05 -8.56 18.19
N VAL A 140 -0.22 -7.67 19.15
CA VAL A 140 0.77 -6.71 19.66
C VAL A 140 1.21 -7.16 21.05
N GLU A 141 2.50 -7.40 21.19
CA GLU A 141 3.13 -7.76 22.46
C GLU A 141 4.17 -6.71 22.86
N VAL A 142 4.50 -6.69 24.13
CA VAL A 142 5.61 -5.86 24.64
C VAL A 142 6.80 -6.78 24.92
N ALA A 143 7.84 -6.67 24.09
CA ALA A 143 9.11 -7.34 24.31
C ALA A 143 10.23 -6.31 24.41
N ASP A 144 11.11 -6.42 25.40
CA ASP A 144 12.23 -5.49 25.64
C ASP A 144 11.85 -4.00 25.62
N ARG A 145 10.69 -3.68 26.22
CA ARG A 145 10.09 -2.33 26.28
C ARG A 145 9.73 -1.74 24.90
N ARG A 146 9.52 -2.58 23.90
CA ARG A 146 9.09 -2.20 22.56
C ARG A 146 7.83 -2.96 22.17
N LEU A 147 6.99 -2.33 21.35
CA LEU A 147 5.88 -3.03 20.72
C LEU A 147 6.42 -3.94 19.62
N VAL A 148 5.95 -5.17 19.60
CA VAL A 148 6.28 -6.20 18.59
C VAL A 148 4.98 -6.73 18.03
N GLY A 149 4.83 -6.65 16.72
CA GLY A 149 3.67 -7.23 16.01
C GLY A 149 3.97 -8.66 15.54
N ILE A 150 3.18 -9.61 16.01
CA ILE A 150 3.22 -11.02 15.59
C ILE A 150 2.09 -11.22 14.57
N SER A 151 2.40 -11.78 13.40
CA SER A 151 1.39 -12.04 12.38
C SER A 151 0.30 -12.98 12.90
N ALA A 152 -0.95 -12.62 12.69
CA ALA A 152 -2.14 -13.37 13.04
C ALA A 152 -3.01 -13.58 11.79
N HIS A 153 -3.96 -14.51 11.87
CA HIS A 153 -5.05 -14.56 10.90
C HIS A 153 -5.88 -13.27 10.99
N ILE A 154 -6.44 -12.85 9.87
CA ILE A 154 -7.31 -11.68 9.83
C ILE A 154 -8.53 -11.93 10.75
N GLY A 155 -8.74 -11.02 11.68
CA GLY A 155 -9.78 -11.11 12.71
C GLY A 155 -9.33 -11.80 14.02
N GLU A 156 -8.13 -12.35 14.09
CA GLU A 156 -7.59 -12.97 15.32
C GLU A 156 -6.50 -12.11 15.99
N GLY A 157 -6.12 -10.99 15.38
CA GLY A 157 -5.15 -10.03 15.90
C GLY A 157 -5.78 -8.90 16.70
N ASP A 158 -5.05 -7.82 16.82
CA ASP A 158 -5.44 -6.62 17.57
C ASP A 158 -5.81 -5.44 16.66
N ALA A 159 -5.86 -5.63 15.33
CA ALA A 159 -6.35 -4.61 14.43
C ALA A 159 -7.85 -4.37 14.68
N ASN A 160 -8.25 -3.11 14.82
CA ASN A 160 -9.65 -2.71 14.99
C ASN A 160 -10.40 -2.85 13.64
N LEU A 161 -10.55 -4.10 13.16
CA LEU A 161 -11.19 -4.38 11.87
C LEU A 161 -12.66 -3.98 11.86
N GLU A 162 -13.39 -4.24 12.95
CA GLU A 162 -14.81 -3.88 13.05
C GLU A 162 -14.99 -2.36 12.91
N GLY A 163 -14.24 -1.58 13.68
CA GLY A 163 -14.27 -0.11 13.59
C GLY A 163 -13.83 0.41 12.23
N LEU A 164 -12.78 -0.19 11.65
CA LEU A 164 -12.31 0.17 10.32
C LEU A 164 -13.38 -0.10 9.25
N PHE A 165 -13.97 -1.30 9.20
CA PHE A 165 -15.00 -1.63 8.21
C PHE A 165 -16.26 -0.77 8.38
N ALA A 166 -16.66 -0.47 9.60
CA ALA A 166 -17.76 0.47 9.84
C ALA A 166 -17.43 1.87 9.27
N ALA A 167 -16.19 2.35 9.47
CA ALA A 167 -15.74 3.62 8.90
C ALA A 167 -15.68 3.61 7.37
N LEU A 168 -15.22 2.51 6.76
CA LEU A 168 -15.20 2.36 5.29
C LEU A 168 -16.61 2.40 4.70
N GLN A 169 -17.56 1.73 5.36
CA GLN A 169 -18.97 1.73 4.95
C GLN A 169 -19.60 3.12 5.09
N GLU A 170 -19.37 3.79 6.22
CA GLU A 170 -19.87 5.14 6.51
C GLU A 170 -19.38 6.17 5.48
N THR A 171 -18.12 6.09 5.10
CA THR A 171 -17.48 7.01 4.14
C THR A 171 -17.74 6.64 2.68
N GLY A 172 -18.33 5.47 2.41
CA GLY A 172 -18.54 4.97 1.05
C GLY A 172 -17.21 4.69 0.32
N TYR A 173 -16.22 4.11 1.01
CA TYR A 173 -14.92 3.81 0.43
C TYR A 173 -15.03 2.97 -0.84
N GLN A 174 -14.30 3.36 -1.89
CA GLN A 174 -14.30 2.71 -3.21
C GLN A 174 -12.90 2.31 -3.68
N GLY A 175 -11.91 2.32 -2.78
CA GLY A 175 -10.55 1.92 -3.10
C GLY A 175 -10.35 0.40 -3.02
N VAL A 176 -9.09 -0.01 -3.00
CA VAL A 176 -8.70 -1.43 -2.98
C VAL A 176 -8.61 -1.95 -1.54
N LEU A 177 -9.03 -3.20 -1.35
CA LEU A 177 -8.83 -3.96 -0.12
C LEU A 177 -8.06 -5.23 -0.47
N ALA A 178 -6.72 -5.18 -0.35
CA ALA A 178 -5.85 -6.30 -0.64
C ALA A 178 -5.57 -7.12 0.62
N ILE A 179 -5.88 -8.40 0.59
CA ILE A 179 -5.50 -9.33 1.66
C ILE A 179 -4.01 -9.62 1.54
N GLU A 180 -3.27 -9.38 2.63
CA GLU A 180 -1.84 -9.68 2.73
C GLU A 180 -1.52 -10.39 4.03
N THR A 181 -0.59 -11.34 4.00
CA THR A 181 -0.11 -12.01 5.20
C THR A 181 1.38 -12.27 5.15
N ASP A 182 2.07 -12.01 6.27
CA ASP A 182 3.46 -12.39 6.50
C ASP A 182 3.56 -13.76 7.23
N SER A 183 2.44 -14.43 7.46
CA SER A 183 2.42 -15.68 8.21
C SER A 183 3.10 -16.80 7.41
N PRO A 184 4.09 -17.51 7.99
CA PRO A 184 4.70 -18.67 7.36
C PRO A 184 3.71 -19.84 7.18
N LEU A 185 2.56 -19.82 7.86
CA LEU A 185 1.49 -20.79 7.68
C LEU A 185 0.83 -20.66 6.31
N PHE A 186 0.74 -19.46 5.76
CA PHE A 186 0.19 -19.23 4.42
C PHE A 186 0.90 -20.05 3.34
N ALA A 187 2.22 -20.16 3.41
CA ALA A 187 3.01 -20.96 2.46
C ALA A 187 2.70 -22.47 2.56
N ARG A 188 2.16 -22.92 3.71
CA ARG A 188 1.84 -24.35 3.95
C ARG A 188 0.38 -24.66 3.67
N GLU A 189 -0.51 -23.76 4.01
CA GLU A 189 -1.98 -23.93 3.92
C GLU A 189 -2.65 -22.65 3.38
N PRO A 190 -2.44 -22.26 2.12
CA PRO A 190 -2.97 -21.01 1.58
C PRO A 190 -4.50 -20.95 1.60
N SER A 191 -5.20 -22.09 1.48
CA SER A 191 -6.67 -22.15 1.54
C SER A 191 -7.26 -21.80 2.91
N GLY A 192 -6.50 -21.93 3.99
CA GLY A 192 -6.93 -21.55 5.33
C GLY A 192 -7.06 -20.03 5.57
N PHE A 193 -6.54 -19.21 4.65
CA PHE A 193 -6.59 -17.75 4.76
C PHE A 193 -7.74 -17.12 3.96
N VAL A 194 -8.51 -17.90 3.21
CA VAL A 194 -9.55 -17.42 2.27
C VAL A 194 -10.94 -17.99 2.63
N GLN A 195 -11.08 -18.55 3.81
CA GLN A 195 -12.36 -19.12 4.30
C GLN A 195 -13.22 -18.10 5.02
#